data_f302a6b7daa3faa10d9448a7a9895261
#
_entry.id   f302a6b7daa3faa10d9448a7a9895261
#
_cell.length_a   1.000
_cell.length_b   1.000
_cell.length_c   1.000
_cell.angle_alpha   90.00
_cell.angle_beta   90.00
_cell.angle_gamma   90.00
#
_symmetry.space_group_name_H-M   'P 1'
#
loop_
_entity.id
_entity.type
_entity.pdbx_description
1 polymer ?
#
loop_
_entity_poly.entity_id
_entity_poly.type
_entity_poly.pdbx_seq_one_letter_code
_entity_poly.pdbx_strand_id
1 'polypeptide(L)'
;MVEIIKAAGSPPSTSPVSQATRAAGLVFVGGQMPRDESGGIPQDPAQQVRLTMQHCLAVLAAANCGPGDVALATVFLTDLKYKPLVNEEFVKVFGNRGPARNLVEVSAIGEGAVVEFAMIAESNVMPR
;
A
#
# COMPACT_ATOMS: atom_id res chain seq x y z
N MET A 1 -8.44 22.28 0.83
CA MET A 1 -8.29 21.12 1.73
C MET A 1 -8.26 19.85 0.89
N VAL A 2 -7.35 18.93 1.20
CA VAL A 2 -7.28 17.68 0.44
C VAL A 2 -8.52 16.82 0.70
N GLU A 3 -8.90 16.01 -0.29
CA GLU A 3 -9.99 15.07 -0.13
C GLU A 3 -9.49 13.84 0.63
N ILE A 4 -10.24 13.40 1.64
CA ILE A 4 -9.92 12.20 2.41
C ILE A 4 -10.59 10.99 1.75
N ILE A 5 -9.84 9.91 1.58
CA ILE A 5 -10.31 8.66 0.97
C ILE A 5 -10.20 7.55 2.02
N LYS A 6 -11.28 6.76 2.13
CA LYS A 6 -11.35 5.66 3.08
C LYS A 6 -11.96 4.43 2.39
N ALA A 7 -11.29 3.29 2.50
CA ALA A 7 -11.83 2.03 2.02
C ALA A 7 -12.78 1.43 3.05
N ALA A 8 -13.95 0.99 2.59
CA ALA A 8 -14.91 0.30 3.45
C ALA A 8 -14.32 -1.05 3.88
N GLY A 9 -14.59 -1.45 5.13
CA GLY A 9 -14.17 -2.75 5.65
C GLY A 9 -12.70 -2.85 6.05
N SER A 10 -11.94 -1.77 5.93
CA SER A 10 -10.56 -1.77 6.41
C SER A 10 -10.51 -1.87 7.93
N PRO A 11 -9.51 -2.56 8.51
CA PRO A 11 -9.34 -2.57 9.94
C PRO A 11 -9.20 -1.15 10.49
N PRO A 12 -9.80 -0.84 11.66
CA PRO A 12 -9.69 0.49 12.23
C PRO A 12 -8.23 0.80 12.60
N SER A 13 -7.83 2.06 12.38
CA SER A 13 -6.53 2.56 12.82
C SER A 13 -6.70 3.35 14.10
N THR A 14 -5.75 3.22 15.03
CA THR A 14 -5.69 4.03 16.23
C THR A 14 -4.94 5.34 15.99
N SER A 15 -4.30 5.50 14.84
CA SER A 15 -3.54 6.69 14.49
C SER A 15 -4.45 7.76 13.86
N PRO A 16 -4.18 9.05 14.11
CA PRO A 16 -5.02 10.12 13.59
C PRO A 16 -4.63 10.49 12.14
N VAL A 17 -4.71 9.51 11.25
CA VAL A 17 -4.29 9.65 9.85
C VAL A 17 -5.37 9.10 8.92
N SER A 18 -5.35 9.55 7.67
CA SER A 18 -6.23 9.05 6.62
C SER A 18 -5.52 7.92 5.86
N GLN A 19 -6.29 6.97 5.34
CA GLN A 19 -5.73 5.89 4.51
C GLN A 19 -5.12 6.45 3.22
N ALA A 20 -5.82 7.38 2.60
CA ALA A 20 -5.33 8.06 1.41
C ALA A 20 -5.95 9.46 1.32
N THR A 21 -5.32 10.30 0.51
CA THR A 21 -5.83 11.63 0.19
C THR A 21 -5.71 11.87 -1.30
N ARG A 22 -6.54 12.76 -1.83
CA ARG A 22 -6.49 13.20 -3.22
C ARG A 22 -6.14 14.68 -3.25
N ALA A 23 -5.13 15.04 -4.04
CA ALA A 23 -4.71 16.43 -4.23
C ALA A 23 -3.90 16.54 -5.52
N ALA A 24 -4.04 17.67 -6.20
CA ALA A 24 -3.22 18.00 -7.38
C ALA A 24 -3.23 16.92 -8.48
N GLY A 25 -4.38 16.24 -8.67
CA GLY A 25 -4.49 15.19 -9.68
C GLY A 25 -3.83 13.87 -9.30
N LEU A 26 -3.45 13.71 -8.03
CA LEU A 26 -2.81 12.50 -7.53
C LEU A 26 -3.57 11.94 -6.33
N VAL A 27 -3.43 10.62 -6.14
CA VAL A 27 -3.91 9.92 -4.96
C VAL A 27 -2.69 9.45 -4.18
N PHE A 28 -2.63 9.85 -2.91
CA PHE A 28 -1.53 9.50 -2.01
C PHE A 28 -2.05 8.42 -1.05
N VAL A 29 -1.58 7.19 -1.23
CA VAL A 29 -1.92 6.07 -0.33
C VAL A 29 -0.86 6.03 0.76
N GLY A 30 -1.27 6.27 1.99
CA GLY A 30 -0.39 6.18 3.16
C GLY A 30 0.08 4.76 3.38
N GLY A 31 1.10 4.58 4.21
CA GLY A 31 1.66 3.28 4.48
C GLY A 31 0.61 2.29 4.96
N GLN A 32 0.49 1.16 4.25
CA GLN A 32 -0.47 0.12 4.58
C GLN A 32 0.24 -1.03 5.27
N MET A 33 -0.18 -1.31 6.49
CA MET A 33 0.34 -2.41 7.31
C MET A 33 -0.31 -3.73 6.88
N PRO A 34 0.39 -4.87 7.06
CA PRO A 34 -0.13 -6.18 6.64
C PRO A 34 -1.10 -6.78 7.66
N ARG A 35 -2.18 -6.07 8.00
CA ARG A 35 -3.16 -6.52 8.98
C ARG A 35 -4.12 -7.54 8.38
N ASP A 36 -4.40 -8.60 9.13
CA ASP A 36 -5.44 -9.57 8.79
C ASP A 36 -6.83 -9.08 9.25
N GLU A 37 -7.85 -9.90 9.08
CA GLU A 37 -9.24 -9.55 9.43
C GLU A 37 -9.42 -9.25 10.91
N SER A 38 -8.59 -9.85 11.78
CA SER A 38 -8.63 -9.58 13.22
C SER A 38 -7.94 -8.29 13.62
N GLY A 39 -7.24 -7.64 12.67
CA GLY A 39 -6.42 -6.47 12.93
C GLY A 39 -5.00 -6.80 13.35
N GLY A 40 -4.67 -8.08 13.50
CA GLY A 40 -3.32 -8.53 13.85
C GLY A 40 -2.41 -8.65 12.65
N ILE A 41 -1.13 -8.85 12.92
CA ILE A 41 -0.11 -9.04 11.89
C ILE A 41 0.26 -10.53 11.86
N PRO A 42 -0.01 -11.26 10.77
CA PRO A 42 0.40 -12.67 10.67
C PRO A 42 1.92 -12.79 10.63
N GLN A 43 2.44 -13.92 11.11
CA GLN A 43 3.89 -14.13 11.19
C GLN A 43 4.54 -14.46 9.83
N ASP A 44 3.78 -15.05 8.90
CA ASP A 44 4.33 -15.47 7.60
C ASP A 44 4.65 -14.26 6.72
N PRO A 45 5.91 -14.03 6.33
CA PRO A 45 6.28 -12.88 5.51
C PRO A 45 5.56 -12.84 4.15
N ALA A 46 5.35 -13.98 3.50
CA ALA A 46 4.66 -14.01 2.22
C ALA A 46 3.20 -13.56 2.37
N GLN A 47 2.53 -13.97 3.46
CA GLN A 47 1.19 -13.53 3.76
C GLN A 47 1.16 -12.03 4.06
N GLN A 48 2.15 -11.52 4.79
CA GLN A 48 2.26 -10.09 5.05
C GLN A 48 2.36 -9.29 3.74
N VAL A 49 3.18 -9.74 2.80
CA VAL A 49 3.32 -9.07 1.50
C VAL A 49 1.98 -9.03 0.76
N ARG A 50 1.26 -10.15 0.72
CA ARG A 50 -0.06 -10.19 0.08
C ARG A 50 -1.05 -9.23 0.73
N LEU A 51 -1.09 -9.21 2.07
CA LEU A 51 -2.03 -8.37 2.82
C LEU A 51 -1.76 -6.89 2.60
N THR A 52 -0.49 -6.47 2.68
CA THR A 52 -0.15 -5.06 2.49
C THR A 52 -0.51 -4.61 1.07
N MET A 53 -0.27 -5.47 0.07
CA MET A 53 -0.69 -5.19 -1.32
C MET A 53 -2.22 -5.10 -1.43
N GLN A 54 -2.95 -6.05 -0.84
CA GLN A 54 -4.42 -6.04 -0.87
C GLN A 54 -4.99 -4.77 -0.27
N HIS A 55 -4.41 -4.30 0.85
CA HIS A 55 -4.86 -3.05 1.47
C HIS A 55 -4.61 -1.84 0.57
N CYS A 56 -3.43 -1.78 -0.08
CA CYS A 56 -3.16 -0.72 -1.05
C CYS A 56 -4.18 -0.74 -2.19
N LEU A 57 -4.46 -1.93 -2.75
CA LEU A 57 -5.40 -2.05 -3.87
C LEU A 57 -6.83 -1.67 -3.45
N ALA A 58 -7.24 -2.02 -2.23
CA ALA A 58 -8.56 -1.66 -1.72
C ALA A 58 -8.70 -0.14 -1.55
N VAL A 59 -7.67 0.52 -1.03
CA VAL A 59 -7.67 1.97 -0.88
C VAL A 59 -7.67 2.66 -2.24
N LEU A 60 -6.87 2.15 -3.18
CA LEU A 60 -6.87 2.65 -4.56
C LEU A 60 -8.26 2.52 -5.20
N ALA A 61 -8.92 1.37 -5.03
CA ALA A 61 -10.26 1.15 -5.56
C ALA A 61 -11.28 2.15 -4.99
N ALA A 62 -11.15 2.47 -3.69
CA ALA A 62 -12.00 3.49 -3.06
C ALA A 62 -11.77 4.88 -3.67
N ALA A 63 -10.62 5.11 -4.28
CA ALA A 63 -10.27 6.35 -4.97
C ALA A 63 -10.55 6.28 -6.49
N ASN A 64 -11.22 5.24 -6.97
CA ASN A 64 -11.45 4.96 -8.38
C ASN A 64 -10.15 4.76 -9.17
N CYS A 65 -9.14 4.19 -8.53
CA CYS A 65 -7.86 3.85 -9.16
C CYS A 65 -7.66 2.34 -9.18
N GLY A 66 -6.92 1.88 -10.16
CA GLY A 66 -6.48 0.49 -10.26
C GLY A 66 -4.95 0.40 -10.29
N PRO A 67 -4.42 -0.83 -10.42
CA PRO A 67 -2.96 -1.03 -10.48
C PRO A 67 -2.28 -0.23 -11.60
N GLY A 68 -2.96 -0.08 -12.74
CA GLY A 68 -2.41 0.67 -13.88
C GLY A 68 -2.25 2.17 -13.64
N ASP A 69 -2.84 2.70 -12.58
CA ASP A 69 -2.76 4.12 -12.24
C ASP A 69 -1.61 4.42 -11.27
N VAL A 70 -0.95 3.40 -10.74
CA VAL A 70 0.12 3.59 -9.75
C VAL A 70 1.36 4.12 -10.43
N ALA A 71 1.78 5.33 -10.05
CA ALA A 71 2.98 5.98 -10.58
C ALA A 71 4.23 5.60 -9.80
N LEU A 72 4.12 5.48 -8.47
CA LEU A 72 5.23 5.18 -7.59
C LEU A 72 4.75 4.29 -6.44
N ALA A 73 5.52 3.25 -6.16
CA ALA A 73 5.35 2.44 -4.95
C ALA A 73 6.61 2.56 -4.10
N THR A 74 6.45 2.75 -2.81
CA THR A 74 7.56 2.71 -1.86
C THR A 74 7.38 1.50 -0.96
N VAL A 75 8.41 0.68 -0.90
CA VAL A 75 8.43 -0.57 -0.15
C VAL A 75 9.41 -0.43 1.01
N PHE A 76 8.90 -0.62 2.21
CA PHE A 76 9.71 -0.67 3.42
C PHE A 76 9.80 -2.13 3.87
N LEU A 77 11.03 -2.63 4.07
CA LEU A 77 11.29 -3.99 4.55
C LEU A 77 12.18 -3.92 5.78
N THR A 78 11.96 -4.84 6.72
CA THR A 78 12.88 -4.94 7.87
C THR A 78 14.12 -5.77 7.53
N ASP A 79 14.11 -6.47 6.38
CA ASP A 79 15.24 -7.26 5.91
C ASP A 79 15.13 -7.41 4.39
N LEU A 80 16.18 -7.10 3.66
CA LEU A 80 16.19 -7.22 2.19
C LEU A 80 16.01 -8.65 1.70
N LYS A 81 16.17 -9.67 2.56
CA LYS A 81 15.90 -11.05 2.18
C LYS A 81 14.47 -11.28 1.72
N TYR A 82 13.53 -10.38 2.08
CA TYR A 82 12.13 -10.48 1.67
C TYR A 82 11.86 -9.87 0.29
N LYS A 83 12.85 -9.25 -0.35
CA LYS A 83 12.67 -8.64 -1.67
C LYS A 83 12.13 -9.61 -2.73
N PRO A 84 12.56 -10.88 -2.80
CA PRO A 84 11.98 -11.82 -3.76
C PRO A 84 10.47 -12.02 -3.59
N LEU A 85 9.96 -12.02 -2.36
CA LEU A 85 8.53 -12.12 -2.10
C LEU A 85 7.78 -10.90 -2.64
N VAL A 86 8.36 -9.72 -2.45
CA VAL A 86 7.80 -8.46 -2.96
C VAL A 86 7.78 -8.48 -4.49
N ASN A 87 8.87 -8.88 -5.13
CA ASN A 87 8.96 -8.94 -6.59
C ASN A 87 7.91 -9.89 -7.17
N GLU A 88 7.72 -11.05 -6.53
CA GLU A 88 6.71 -12.02 -6.96
C GLU A 88 5.31 -11.42 -6.90
N GLU A 89 4.98 -10.72 -5.82
CA GLU A 89 3.68 -10.07 -5.68
C GLU A 89 3.50 -8.93 -6.69
N PHE A 90 4.54 -8.15 -6.95
CA PHE A 90 4.50 -7.08 -7.94
C PHE A 90 4.23 -7.63 -9.34
N VAL A 91 4.83 -8.76 -9.70
CA VAL A 91 4.56 -9.41 -10.99
C VAL A 91 3.10 -9.84 -11.09
N LYS A 92 2.54 -10.41 -10.02
CA LYS A 92 1.13 -10.83 -10.01
C LYS A 92 0.17 -9.65 -10.22
N VAL A 93 0.47 -8.49 -9.62
CA VAL A 93 -0.43 -7.34 -9.62
C VAL A 93 -0.22 -6.45 -10.84
N PHE A 94 1.03 -6.18 -11.20
CA PHE A 94 1.37 -5.19 -12.22
C PHE A 94 1.82 -5.81 -13.55
N GLY A 95 2.11 -7.11 -13.57
CA GLY A 95 2.65 -7.77 -14.76
C GLY A 95 4.04 -7.22 -15.09
N ASN A 96 4.27 -6.92 -16.38
CA ASN A 96 5.54 -6.38 -16.85
C ASN A 96 5.54 -4.85 -16.97
N ARG A 97 4.51 -4.17 -16.47
CA ARG A 97 4.37 -2.72 -16.48
C ARG A 97 4.27 -2.19 -15.06
N GLY A 98 5.25 -2.55 -14.23
CA GLY A 98 5.26 -2.11 -12.85
C GLY A 98 5.49 -0.61 -12.71
N PRO A 99 5.05 -0.01 -11.60
CA PRO A 99 5.33 1.38 -11.30
C PRO A 99 6.80 1.62 -11.02
N ALA A 100 7.22 2.88 -11.01
CA ALA A 100 8.49 3.22 -10.40
C ALA A 100 8.44 2.76 -8.93
N ARG A 101 9.58 2.35 -8.38
CA ARG A 101 9.60 1.80 -7.03
C ARG A 101 10.85 2.23 -6.28
N ASN A 102 10.64 2.67 -5.04
CA ASN A 102 11.69 2.74 -4.03
C ASN A 102 11.55 1.52 -3.12
N LEU A 103 12.65 0.85 -2.83
CA LEU A 103 12.64 -0.28 -1.89
C LEU A 103 13.82 -0.10 -0.94
N VAL A 104 13.52 0.01 0.35
CA VAL A 104 14.52 0.31 1.38
C VAL A 104 14.35 -0.62 2.56
N GLU A 105 15.48 -0.94 3.20
CA GLU A 105 15.47 -1.63 4.48
C GLU A 105 15.38 -0.61 5.59
N VAL A 106 14.54 -0.89 6.57
CA VAL A 106 14.34 -0.05 7.75
C VAL A 106 14.59 -0.86 9.02
N SER A 107 14.91 -0.18 10.12
CA SER A 107 15.22 -0.88 11.37
C SER A 107 14.00 -1.54 12.00
N ALA A 108 12.81 -0.99 11.81
CA ALA A 108 11.56 -1.57 12.32
C ALA A 108 10.37 -0.90 11.64
N ILE A 109 9.25 -1.63 11.57
CA ILE A 109 7.97 -1.10 11.09
C ILE A 109 6.97 -1.04 12.25
N GLY A 110 7.04 -2.01 13.16
CA GLY A 110 6.17 -2.08 14.32
C GLY A 110 5.24 -3.29 14.28
N GLU A 111 4.78 -3.71 15.44
CA GLU A 111 3.80 -4.79 15.63
C GLU A 111 4.17 -6.12 14.96
N GLY A 112 5.46 -6.36 14.72
CA GLY A 112 5.92 -7.58 14.06
C GLY A 112 5.81 -7.56 12.55
N ALA A 113 5.46 -6.43 11.94
CA ALA A 113 5.42 -6.30 10.49
C ALA A 113 6.83 -6.28 9.92
N VAL A 114 7.04 -6.99 8.82
CA VAL A 114 8.31 -7.02 8.08
C VAL A 114 8.23 -6.24 6.77
N VAL A 115 7.04 -5.79 6.39
CA VAL A 115 6.78 -5.08 5.14
C VAL A 115 5.70 -4.03 5.33
N GLU A 116 5.84 -2.94 4.60
CA GLU A 116 4.81 -1.89 4.48
C GLU A 116 4.95 -1.26 3.10
N PHE A 117 3.82 -0.98 2.45
CA PHE A 117 3.81 -0.29 1.15
C PHE A 117 3.11 1.06 1.27
N ALA A 118 3.64 2.04 0.55
CA ALA A 118 2.96 3.30 0.28
C ALA A 118 2.93 3.51 -1.23
N MET A 119 1.91 4.18 -1.76
CA MET A 119 1.77 4.37 -3.20
C MET A 119 1.30 5.76 -3.56
N ILE A 120 1.68 6.22 -4.74
CA ILE A 120 1.14 7.42 -5.37
C ILE A 120 0.56 7.00 -6.70
N ALA A 121 -0.68 7.37 -6.97
CA ALA A 121 -1.39 7.02 -8.19
C ALA A 121 -1.89 8.28 -8.90
N GLU A 122 -2.09 8.18 -10.21
CA GLU A 122 -2.77 9.21 -10.98
C GLU A 122 -4.26 9.15 -10.66
N SER A 123 -4.86 10.31 -10.41
CA SER A 123 -6.30 10.38 -10.15
C SER A 123 -7.08 10.34 -11.45
N ASN A 124 -8.12 9.50 -11.49
CA ASN A 124 -9.06 9.42 -12.61
C ASN A 124 -10.27 10.33 -12.42
N VAL A 125 -10.31 11.06 -11.30
CA VAL A 125 -11.40 11.98 -11.00
C VAL A 125 -11.02 13.37 -11.52
N MET A 126 -11.91 13.98 -12.27
CA MET A 126 -11.67 15.31 -12.84
C MET A 126 -11.45 16.34 -11.73
N PRO A 127 -10.46 17.25 -11.88
CA PRO A 127 -10.28 18.35 -10.93
C PRO A 127 -11.54 19.21 -10.88
N ARG A 128 -11.86 19.69 -9.70
CA ARG A 128 -12.96 20.63 -9.51
C ARG A 128 -12.57 22.03 -9.92
#